data_365226629d98b77f8ab1ad14deca73db
#
_entry.id   365226629d98b77f8ab1ad14deca73db
#
_cell.length_a   1.000
_cell.length_b   1.000
_cell.length_c   1.000
_cell.angle_alpha   90.00
_cell.angle_beta   90.00
_cell.angle_gamma   90.00
#
_symmetry.space_group_name_H-M   'P 1'
#
loop_
_entity.id
_entity.type
_entity.pdbx_description
1 polymer ?
#
loop_
_entity_poly.entity_id
_entity_poly.type
_entity_poly.pdbx_seq_one_letter_code
_entity_poly.pdbx_strand_id
1 'polypeptide(L)'
;MQGRDATVKKFFCALLLCALCIPASGAVSAQGAVVMDADTGEVLFEQNADARLPMASTTKIMTALVALGEGNLDRTYTVKAEYAQVEGSSMYLREGETLTLRDTLYGLMLESGNDAAVAIAGECGGYGN
;
A
#
# COMPACT_ATOMS: atom_id res chain seq x y z
N MET A 1 56.93 9.72 -32.84
CA MET A 1 55.47 10.07 -32.87
C MET A 1 54.57 8.95 -32.36
N GLN A 2 55.06 7.77 -31.96
CA GLN A 2 54.29 6.59 -31.58
C GLN A 2 53.79 6.53 -30.10
N GLY A 3 54.37 7.35 -29.20
CA GLY A 3 53.99 7.31 -27.78
C GLY A 3 52.70 8.03 -27.39
N ARG A 4 52.28 9.06 -28.15
CA ARG A 4 51.06 9.84 -27.87
C ARG A 4 49.75 9.10 -28.17
N ASP A 5 49.74 8.23 -29.19
CA ASP A 5 48.55 7.47 -29.57
C ASP A 5 48.21 6.38 -28.54
N ALA A 6 49.22 5.77 -27.94
CA ALA A 6 48.94 4.75 -26.88
C ALA A 6 48.40 5.37 -25.59
N THR A 7 48.86 6.58 -25.23
CA THR A 7 48.35 7.29 -24.06
C THR A 7 46.92 7.77 -24.26
N VAL A 8 46.61 8.31 -25.45
CA VAL A 8 45.23 8.74 -25.78
C VAL A 8 44.26 7.55 -25.79
N LYS A 9 44.67 6.39 -26.37
CA LYS A 9 43.87 5.17 -26.36
C LYS A 9 43.59 4.65 -24.93
N LYS A 10 44.60 4.68 -24.06
CA LYS A 10 44.44 4.30 -22.64
C LYS A 10 43.50 5.24 -21.90
N PHE A 11 43.58 6.55 -22.16
CA PHE A 11 42.68 7.56 -21.58
C PHE A 11 41.25 7.36 -22.07
N PHE A 12 41.06 7.08 -23.34
CA PHE A 12 39.75 6.81 -23.92
C PHE A 12 39.12 5.50 -23.37
N CYS A 13 39.92 4.42 -23.23
CA CYS A 13 39.46 3.20 -22.59
C CYS A 13 39.10 3.38 -21.13
N ALA A 14 39.87 4.16 -20.36
CA ALA A 14 39.55 4.45 -18.96
C ALA A 14 38.27 5.29 -18.84
N LEU A 15 38.06 6.27 -19.71
CA LEU A 15 36.84 7.08 -19.76
C LEU A 15 35.60 6.24 -20.12
N LEU A 16 35.76 5.31 -21.07
CA LEU A 16 34.69 4.38 -21.47
C LEU A 16 34.35 3.39 -20.35
N LEU A 17 35.35 2.91 -19.62
CA LEU A 17 35.16 2.04 -18.45
C LEU A 17 34.44 2.76 -17.30
N CYS A 18 34.78 4.02 -17.04
CA CYS A 18 34.08 4.85 -16.05
C CYS A 18 32.63 5.15 -16.45
N ALA A 19 32.35 5.31 -17.74
CA ALA A 19 30.98 5.53 -18.23
C ALA A 19 30.09 4.28 -18.09
N LEU A 20 30.66 3.08 -18.05
CA LEU A 20 29.96 1.80 -17.83
C LEU A 20 29.67 1.54 -16.34
N CYS A 21 30.26 2.30 -15.41
CA CYS A 21 30.04 2.19 -13.97
C CYS A 21 28.97 3.14 -13.46
N ILE A 22 28.16 3.77 -14.31
CA ILE A 22 26.98 4.53 -13.87
C ILE A 22 25.99 3.49 -13.34
N PRO A 23 25.69 3.50 -12.04
CA PRO A 23 24.65 2.61 -11.52
C PRO A 23 23.36 2.94 -12.29
N ALA A 24 22.76 1.93 -12.92
CA ALA A 24 21.44 2.04 -13.48
C ALA A 24 20.47 2.17 -12.31
N SER A 25 20.31 3.38 -11.80
CA SER A 25 19.26 3.69 -10.83
C SER A 25 17.95 3.51 -11.56
N GLY A 26 17.32 2.36 -11.40
CA GLY A 26 15.97 2.14 -11.88
C GLY A 26 15.09 3.19 -11.21
N ALA A 27 14.68 4.21 -11.98
CA ALA A 27 13.75 5.21 -11.46
C ALA A 27 12.42 4.54 -11.15
N VAL A 28 12.03 4.51 -9.89
CA VAL A 28 10.69 4.09 -9.48
C VAL A 28 9.73 5.19 -9.93
N SER A 29 8.74 4.86 -10.74
CA SER A 29 7.77 5.84 -11.30
C SER A 29 6.76 6.36 -10.27
N ALA A 30 6.74 5.78 -9.06
CA ALA A 30 5.87 6.23 -7.97
C ALA A 30 6.32 7.58 -7.40
N GLN A 31 5.36 8.38 -6.94
CA GLN A 31 5.65 9.64 -6.23
C GLN A 31 6.28 9.42 -4.85
N GLY A 32 5.93 8.34 -4.19
CA GLY A 32 6.54 7.88 -2.94
C GLY A 32 6.63 6.36 -2.94
N ALA A 33 7.69 5.82 -2.36
CA ALA A 33 7.88 4.37 -2.24
C ALA A 33 8.75 4.05 -1.02
N VAL A 34 8.45 2.91 -0.38
CA VAL A 34 9.24 2.33 0.69
C VAL A 34 9.30 0.83 0.48
N VAL A 35 10.48 0.24 0.62
CA VAL A 35 10.67 -1.21 0.71
C VAL A 35 11.32 -1.49 2.06
N MET A 36 10.71 -2.35 2.83
CA MET A 36 11.12 -2.68 4.18
C MET A 36 11.22 -4.20 4.35
N ASP A 37 12.22 -4.66 5.06
CA ASP A 37 12.29 -6.03 5.54
C ASP A 37 11.19 -6.27 6.57
N ALA A 38 10.37 -7.30 6.37
CA ALA A 38 9.19 -7.55 7.20
C ALA A 38 9.53 -8.09 8.59
N ASP A 39 10.68 -8.75 8.75
CA ASP A 39 11.09 -9.38 10.01
C ASP A 39 11.86 -8.40 10.89
N THR A 40 12.72 -7.59 10.29
CA THR A 40 13.63 -6.68 11.01
C THR A 40 13.13 -5.25 11.09
N GLY A 41 12.24 -4.84 10.17
CA GLY A 41 11.80 -3.45 10.00
C GLY A 41 12.85 -2.56 9.33
N GLU A 42 13.96 -3.13 8.81
CA GLU A 42 14.98 -2.38 8.11
C GLU A 42 14.45 -1.82 6.78
N VAL A 43 14.66 -0.52 6.54
CA VAL A 43 14.30 0.13 5.27
C VAL A 43 15.39 -0.15 4.25
N LEU A 44 15.04 -0.93 3.22
CA LEU A 44 15.97 -1.32 2.14
C LEU A 44 15.98 -0.30 1.00
N PHE A 45 14.89 0.41 0.80
CA PHE A 45 14.75 1.47 -0.20
C PHE A 45 13.68 2.46 0.24
N GLU A 46 13.92 3.74 -0.01
CA GLU A 46 12.92 4.78 0.20
C GLU A 46 13.00 5.87 -0.87
N GLN A 47 11.84 6.40 -1.22
CA GLN A 47 11.69 7.56 -2.08
C GLN A 47 10.52 8.38 -1.56
N ASN A 48 10.76 9.63 -1.13
CA ASN A 48 9.73 10.51 -0.56
C ASN A 48 8.88 9.81 0.53
N ALA A 49 9.50 9.01 1.38
CA ALA A 49 8.83 8.14 2.35
C ALA A 49 7.91 8.91 3.32
N ASP A 50 8.29 10.13 3.71
CA ASP A 50 7.55 10.99 4.63
C ASP A 50 6.59 11.96 3.93
N ALA A 51 6.48 11.89 2.59
CA ALA A 51 5.59 12.77 1.85
C ALA A 51 4.11 12.40 2.14
N ARG A 52 3.32 13.41 2.46
CA ARG A 52 1.87 13.24 2.64
C ARG A 52 1.19 13.15 1.28
N LEU A 53 1.01 11.93 0.80
CA LEU A 53 0.40 11.63 -0.49
C LEU A 53 -0.98 10.98 -0.29
N PRO A 54 -1.91 11.18 -1.23
CA PRO A 54 -3.17 10.43 -1.24
C PRO A 54 -2.88 8.94 -1.37
N MET A 55 -3.26 8.16 -0.36
CA MET A 55 -2.93 6.74 -0.29
C MET A 55 -4.02 5.83 -0.87
N ALA A 56 -5.11 6.39 -1.37
CA ALA A 56 -6.24 5.64 -1.92
C ALA A 56 -6.67 4.49 -0.99
N SER A 57 -6.97 3.33 -1.55
CA SER A 57 -7.46 2.17 -0.78
C SER A 57 -6.44 1.50 0.13
N THR A 58 -5.16 1.89 0.11
CA THR A 58 -4.19 1.35 1.10
C THR A 58 -4.55 1.76 2.54
N THR A 59 -5.35 2.80 2.73
CA THR A 59 -5.93 3.17 4.04
C THR A 59 -6.72 2.02 4.68
N LYS A 60 -7.31 1.12 3.89
CA LYS A 60 -8.09 -0.02 4.36
C LYS A 60 -7.26 -1.06 5.12
N ILE A 61 -5.95 -1.06 4.92
CA ILE A 61 -5.02 -1.88 5.73
C ILE A 61 -5.12 -1.48 7.20
N MET A 62 -5.16 -0.17 7.49
CA MET A 62 -5.33 0.30 8.87
C MET A 62 -6.70 -0.06 9.43
N THR A 63 -7.77 0.07 8.64
CA THR A 63 -9.12 -0.36 9.03
C THR A 63 -9.14 -1.84 9.40
N ALA A 64 -8.49 -2.69 8.58
CA ALA A 64 -8.38 -4.12 8.86
C ALA A 64 -7.58 -4.41 10.13
N LEU A 65 -6.47 -3.71 10.37
CA LEU A 65 -5.65 -3.89 11.58
C LEU A 65 -6.42 -3.54 12.84
N VAL A 66 -7.19 -2.45 12.83
CA VAL A 66 -8.06 -2.08 13.96
C VAL A 66 -9.11 -3.15 14.22
N ALA A 67 -9.81 -3.60 13.16
CA ALA A 67 -10.81 -4.66 13.29
C ALA A 67 -10.25 -5.99 13.83
N LEU A 68 -9.05 -6.35 13.39
CA LEU A 68 -8.33 -7.53 13.91
C LEU A 68 -7.97 -7.39 15.39
N GLY A 69 -7.66 -6.17 15.83
CA GLY A 69 -7.37 -5.85 17.23
C GLY A 69 -8.56 -6.02 18.17
N GLU A 70 -9.80 -5.90 17.67
CA GLU A 70 -11.03 -6.12 18.45
C GLU A 70 -11.25 -7.59 18.87
N GLY A 71 -10.60 -8.53 18.18
CA GLY A 71 -10.45 -9.92 18.59
C GLY A 71 -11.65 -10.86 18.36
N ASN A 72 -12.87 -10.37 18.16
CA ASN A 72 -14.05 -11.21 17.92
C ASN A 72 -14.52 -11.13 16.45
N LEU A 73 -13.78 -11.78 15.57
CA LEU A 73 -14.07 -11.78 14.12
C LEU A 73 -15.33 -12.55 13.73
N ASP A 74 -15.72 -13.54 14.53
CA ASP A 74 -16.87 -14.39 14.24
C ASP A 74 -18.18 -13.84 14.85
N ARG A 75 -18.12 -12.66 15.50
CA ARG A 75 -19.33 -11.97 15.91
C ARG A 75 -20.14 -11.57 14.68
N THR A 76 -21.45 -11.76 14.77
CA THR A 76 -22.40 -11.34 13.74
C THR A 76 -22.97 -9.96 14.07
N TYR A 77 -23.32 -9.22 13.03
CA TYR A 77 -24.07 -7.97 13.12
C TYR A 77 -25.07 -7.88 11.98
N THR A 78 -26.06 -7.01 12.14
CA THR A 78 -27.04 -6.71 11.08
C THR A 78 -26.63 -5.45 10.36
N VAL A 79 -26.55 -5.51 9.04
CA VAL A 79 -26.20 -4.38 8.18
C VAL A 79 -27.25 -3.29 8.31
N LYS A 80 -26.80 -2.09 8.67
CA LYS A 80 -27.64 -0.90 8.74
C LYS A 80 -27.72 -0.22 7.37
N ALA A 81 -28.78 0.55 7.12
CA ALA A 81 -28.97 1.31 5.88
C ALA A 81 -27.76 2.18 5.54
N GLU A 82 -27.16 2.82 6.54
CA GLU A 82 -25.99 3.70 6.39
C GLU A 82 -24.73 2.97 5.90
N TYR A 83 -24.60 1.65 6.13
CA TYR A 83 -23.50 0.83 5.61
C TYR A 83 -23.68 0.48 4.15
N ALA A 84 -24.93 0.28 3.71
CA ALA A 84 -25.25 -0.16 2.35
C ALA A 84 -25.26 0.97 1.31
N GLN A 85 -25.27 2.24 1.74
CA GLN A 85 -25.41 3.41 0.86
C GLN A 85 -24.08 4.16 0.71
N VAL A 86 -23.01 3.45 0.35
CA VAL A 86 -21.67 4.03 0.21
C VAL A 86 -21.22 3.98 -1.23
N GLU A 87 -20.75 5.13 -1.77
CA GLU A 87 -20.24 5.24 -3.13
C GLU A 87 -18.85 4.59 -3.29
N GLY A 88 -18.55 4.17 -4.51
CA GLY A 88 -17.28 3.61 -4.93
C GLY A 88 -17.26 2.09 -4.95
N SER A 89 -16.06 1.49 -4.74
CA SER A 89 -15.92 0.02 -4.67
C SER A 89 -16.75 -0.54 -3.53
N SER A 90 -17.46 -1.63 -3.78
CA SER A 90 -18.46 -2.17 -2.84
C SER A 90 -18.46 -3.70 -2.87
N MET A 91 -18.69 -4.32 -1.71
CA MET A 91 -19.07 -5.73 -1.62
C MET A 91 -20.61 -5.93 -1.73
N TYR A 92 -21.34 -4.85 -1.97
CA TYR A 92 -22.78 -4.80 -2.17
C TYR A 92 -23.59 -5.24 -0.94
N LEU A 93 -23.25 -4.69 0.22
CA LEU A 93 -23.99 -4.88 1.46
C LEU A 93 -25.46 -4.48 1.29
N ARG A 94 -26.36 -5.24 1.88
CA ARG A 94 -27.81 -4.97 1.87
C ARG A 94 -28.32 -4.74 3.27
N GLU A 95 -29.12 -3.71 3.44
CA GLU A 95 -29.78 -3.43 4.73
C GLU A 95 -30.55 -4.68 5.22
N GLY A 96 -30.36 -5.00 6.50
CA GLY A 96 -31.02 -6.11 7.16
C GLY A 96 -30.34 -7.48 6.99
N GLU A 97 -29.33 -7.61 6.12
CA GLU A 97 -28.57 -8.86 6.08
C GLU A 97 -27.67 -9.03 7.30
N THR A 98 -27.36 -10.27 7.63
CA THR A 98 -26.49 -10.61 8.77
C THR A 98 -25.18 -11.18 8.26
N LEU A 99 -24.07 -10.58 8.68
CA LEU A 99 -22.71 -10.97 8.33
C LEU A 99 -21.84 -11.11 9.56
N THR A 100 -20.72 -11.82 9.42
CA THR A 100 -19.67 -11.78 10.43
C THR A 100 -18.70 -10.62 10.15
N LEU A 101 -17.99 -10.16 11.17
CA LEU A 101 -16.91 -9.20 10.98
C LEU A 101 -15.82 -9.76 10.05
N ARG A 102 -15.59 -11.07 10.11
CA ARG A 102 -14.67 -11.81 9.22
C ARG A 102 -15.07 -11.69 7.75
N ASP A 103 -16.34 -11.94 7.41
CA ASP A 103 -16.84 -11.83 6.03
C ASP A 103 -16.68 -10.39 5.52
N THR A 104 -16.96 -9.42 6.38
CA THR A 104 -16.80 -8.00 6.06
C THR A 104 -15.33 -7.63 5.81
N LEU A 105 -14.38 -8.20 6.58
CA LEU A 105 -12.95 -8.01 6.34
C LEU A 105 -12.50 -8.60 5.00
N TYR A 106 -13.05 -9.75 4.58
CA TYR A 106 -12.80 -10.26 3.23
C TYR A 106 -13.32 -9.31 2.16
N GLY A 107 -14.52 -8.78 2.30
CA GLY A 107 -15.06 -7.77 1.37
C GLY A 107 -14.23 -6.49 1.35
N LEU A 108 -13.74 -6.04 2.52
CA LEU A 108 -12.83 -4.89 2.63
C LEU A 108 -11.56 -5.10 1.81
N MET A 109 -10.91 -6.24 1.95
CA MET A 109 -9.56 -6.48 1.41
C MET A 109 -9.60 -7.00 -0.04
N LEU A 110 -10.58 -7.81 -0.43
CA LEU A 110 -10.64 -8.43 -1.76
C LEU A 110 -11.37 -7.54 -2.77
N GLU A 111 -12.50 -6.94 -2.37
CA GLU A 111 -13.30 -6.05 -3.23
C GLU A 111 -12.97 -4.57 -3.02
N SER A 112 -12.12 -4.28 -2.05
CA SER A 112 -11.85 -2.90 -1.64
C SER A 112 -13.14 -2.15 -1.26
N GLY A 113 -14.11 -2.84 -0.63
CA GLY A 113 -15.43 -2.34 -0.33
C GLY A 113 -15.41 -1.12 0.59
N ASN A 114 -15.97 0.00 0.13
CA ASN A 114 -16.16 1.18 0.95
C ASN A 114 -17.28 0.96 1.97
N ASP A 115 -18.34 0.27 1.56
CA ASP A 115 -19.44 -0.19 2.41
C ASP A 115 -18.92 -1.09 3.54
N ALA A 116 -18.02 -2.03 3.24
CA ALA A 116 -17.34 -2.86 4.24
C ALA A 116 -16.53 -2.01 5.23
N ALA A 117 -15.83 -0.98 4.74
CA ALA A 117 -15.04 -0.09 5.60
C ALA A 117 -15.94 0.68 6.59
N VAL A 118 -17.07 1.20 6.11
CA VAL A 118 -18.05 1.92 6.95
C VAL A 118 -18.70 0.98 7.96
N ALA A 119 -19.07 -0.23 7.55
CA ALA A 119 -19.63 -1.24 8.46
C ALA A 119 -18.65 -1.62 9.57
N ILE A 120 -17.38 -1.86 9.24
CA ILE A 120 -16.32 -2.15 10.22
C ILE A 120 -16.14 -0.98 11.19
N ALA A 121 -16.09 0.26 10.69
CA ALA A 121 -15.96 1.43 11.54
C ALA A 121 -17.14 1.58 12.50
N GLY A 122 -18.36 1.32 12.02
CA GLY A 122 -19.57 1.36 12.83
C GLY A 122 -19.61 0.28 13.91
N GLU A 123 -19.13 -0.91 13.60
CA GLU A 123 -19.16 -2.05 14.49
C GLU A 123 -17.98 -2.12 15.48
N CYS A 124 -16.81 -1.58 15.12
CA CYS A 124 -15.62 -1.59 15.96
C CYS A 124 -15.42 -0.27 16.73
N GLY A 125 -15.73 0.87 16.13
CA GLY A 125 -15.40 2.18 16.68
C GLY A 125 -16.58 3.02 17.13
N GLY A 126 -17.81 2.60 16.85
CA GLY A 126 -18.99 3.43 17.06
C GLY A 126 -19.00 4.62 16.08
N TYR A 127 -19.54 4.40 14.90
CA TYR A 127 -19.76 5.46 13.92
C TYR A 127 -20.75 6.48 14.50
N GLY A 128 -20.27 7.70 14.78
CA GLY A 128 -21.16 8.81 15.13
C GLY A 128 -21.38 9.12 16.63
N ASN A 129 -20.40 8.81 17.50
CA ASN A 129 -20.34 9.38 18.85
C ASN A 129 -19.49 10.64 18.90
#